data_faacc63787e60fa5348855eef18d6dfc
#
_entry.id   faacc63787e60fa5348855eef18d6dfc
#
_cell.length_a   1.000
_cell.length_b   1.000
_cell.length_c   1.000
_cell.angle_alpha   90.00
_cell.angle_beta   90.00
_cell.angle_gamma   90.00
#
_symmetry.space_group_name_H-M   'P 1'
#
loop_
_entity.id
_entity.type
_entity.pdbx_description
1 polymer ?
#
loop_
_entity_poly.entity_id
_entity_poly.type
_entity_poly.pdbx_seq_one_letter_code
_entity_poly.pdbx_strand_id
1 'polypeptide(L)'
;MHQPHPIDIAAKASGEPVFREVGVGPWAETHPGEPRPDDPQSVNYDRRFDSCLLDEGDRRNVLDQYRYWAVAAIKADLDARGRHDFEVAVENWTHDFNIGSMVRTANAFQAKRVHIVGPHKWNRKGALMTELYQHVENHPSIAELVECWKLRIAGEIAAAQSQAAAIAFRMHESAGKNVEAGNDAGVSDALLDEGRVAGCAPSGISTDASDASGVGNGFEPTCMAQLAAIDQRIAELKAARVIALDIIPGAVPMETYRFPKRCLMLFGAEGPGLSEKALELADDVVYISQFGSVRSINAGAAAAVSMHAWISQHAAPQL
;
A
#
# COMPACT_ATOMS: atom_id res chain seq x y z
N MET A 1 -7.32 55.31 2.81
CA MET A 1 -7.71 54.14 1.97
C MET A 1 -6.52 53.78 1.11
N HIS A 2 -6.09 52.52 1.15
CA HIS A 2 -4.98 52.08 0.32
C HIS A 2 -5.45 51.97 -1.13
N GLN A 3 -4.77 52.67 -2.06
CA GLN A 3 -5.10 52.54 -3.48
C GLN A 3 -4.76 51.13 -3.97
N PRO A 4 -5.68 50.45 -4.66
CA PRO A 4 -5.40 49.12 -5.18
C PRO A 4 -4.21 49.18 -6.17
N HIS A 5 -3.38 48.15 -6.12
CA HIS A 5 -2.24 48.03 -7.02
C HIS A 5 -2.74 47.92 -8.50
N PRO A 6 -2.08 48.55 -9.49
CA PRO A 6 -2.50 48.50 -10.88
C PRO A 6 -2.70 47.04 -11.41
N ILE A 7 -1.90 46.08 -10.92
CA ILE A 7 -2.07 44.64 -11.23
C ILE A 7 -3.40 44.10 -10.74
N ASP A 8 -3.89 44.51 -9.54
CA ASP A 8 -5.17 44.05 -8.99
C ASP A 8 -6.36 44.54 -9.85
N ILE A 9 -6.23 45.77 -10.37
CA ILE A 9 -7.24 46.35 -11.28
C ILE A 9 -7.25 45.58 -12.60
N ALA A 10 -6.06 45.37 -13.20
CA ALA A 10 -5.93 44.63 -14.45
C ALA A 10 -6.39 43.15 -14.31
N ALA A 11 -6.04 42.48 -13.22
CA ALA A 11 -6.46 41.12 -12.96
C ALA A 11 -7.98 40.99 -12.81
N LYS A 12 -8.63 41.93 -12.13
CA LYS A 12 -10.11 41.97 -12.04
C LYS A 12 -10.78 42.23 -13.37
N ALA A 13 -10.15 43.07 -14.23
CA ALA A 13 -10.67 43.39 -15.55
C ALA A 13 -10.48 42.26 -16.57
N SER A 14 -9.56 41.33 -16.35
CA SER A 14 -9.33 40.17 -17.23
C SER A 14 -10.48 39.18 -17.27
N GLY A 15 -11.33 39.19 -16.28
CA GLY A 15 -12.38 38.16 -16.11
C GLY A 15 -11.85 36.79 -15.64
N GLU A 16 -10.55 36.68 -15.35
CA GLU A 16 -9.93 35.46 -14.82
C GLU A 16 -9.85 35.51 -13.28
N PRO A 17 -9.78 34.33 -12.60
CA PRO A 17 -9.85 32.97 -13.14
C PRO A 17 -11.30 32.44 -13.21
N VAL A 18 -11.58 31.63 -14.24
CA VAL A 18 -12.78 30.78 -14.28
C VAL A 18 -12.36 29.37 -13.83
N PHE A 19 -12.74 29.00 -12.63
CA PHE A 19 -12.45 27.67 -12.09
C PHE A 19 -13.51 26.65 -12.49
N ARG A 20 -13.06 25.41 -12.74
CA ARG A 20 -13.99 24.29 -12.86
C ARG A 20 -14.62 24.03 -11.50
N GLU A 21 -15.90 23.69 -11.51
CA GLU A 21 -16.57 23.24 -10.29
C GLU A 21 -15.94 21.92 -9.79
N VAL A 22 -15.63 21.86 -8.50
CA VAL A 22 -15.03 20.69 -7.88
C VAL A 22 -16.15 19.83 -7.30
N GLY A 23 -16.10 18.52 -7.61
CA GLY A 23 -17.10 17.57 -7.11
C GLY A 23 -18.25 17.36 -8.05
N VAL A 24 -19.30 16.77 -7.52
CA VAL A 24 -20.53 16.41 -8.23
C VAL A 24 -21.76 16.89 -7.46
N GLY A 25 -22.84 17.22 -8.17
CA GLY A 25 -24.12 17.59 -7.59
C GLY A 25 -24.87 16.41 -6.95
N PRO A 26 -26.11 16.60 -6.48
CA PRO A 26 -26.98 15.54 -5.98
C PRO A 26 -27.14 14.40 -6.99
N TRP A 27 -27.36 13.18 -6.48
CA TRP A 27 -27.56 11.99 -7.32
C TRP A 27 -28.68 12.18 -8.36
N ALA A 28 -29.79 12.77 -7.94
CA ALA A 28 -30.94 13.00 -8.83
C ALA A 28 -30.62 13.90 -10.04
N GLU A 29 -29.63 14.81 -9.89
CA GLU A 29 -29.19 15.70 -10.97
C GLU A 29 -28.17 15.03 -11.88
N THR A 30 -27.27 14.22 -11.31
CA THR A 30 -26.18 13.58 -12.05
C THR A 30 -26.56 12.24 -12.68
N HIS A 31 -27.63 11.57 -12.15
CA HIS A 31 -28.14 10.27 -12.58
C HIS A 31 -29.68 10.29 -12.71
N PRO A 32 -30.23 11.11 -13.62
CA PRO A 32 -31.66 11.30 -13.74
C PRO A 32 -32.36 10.00 -14.13
N GLY A 33 -33.32 9.59 -13.31
CA GLY A 33 -34.10 8.36 -13.52
C GLY A 33 -33.44 7.06 -13.08
N GLU A 34 -32.20 7.10 -12.58
CA GLU A 34 -31.55 5.92 -12.03
C GLU A 34 -31.98 5.66 -10.58
N PRO A 35 -32.23 4.38 -10.22
CA PRO A 35 -32.54 4.03 -8.83
C PRO A 35 -31.37 4.40 -7.88
N ARG A 36 -31.72 4.84 -6.68
CA ARG A 36 -30.72 5.21 -5.66
C ARG A 36 -29.95 4.00 -5.16
N PRO A 37 -28.61 4.11 -5.01
CA PRO A 37 -27.78 3.00 -4.55
C PRO A 37 -27.86 2.77 -3.03
N ASP A 38 -28.42 3.68 -2.24
CA ASP A 38 -28.59 3.53 -0.78
C ASP A 38 -29.94 2.90 -0.39
N ASP A 39 -30.86 2.68 -1.33
CA ASP A 39 -32.12 1.98 -1.07
C ASP A 39 -31.90 0.46 -1.11
N PRO A 40 -32.11 -0.27 0.02
CA PRO A 40 -31.95 -1.72 0.07
C PRO A 40 -32.84 -2.52 -0.89
N GLN A 41 -33.89 -1.90 -1.42
CA GLN A 41 -34.80 -2.51 -2.41
C GLN A 41 -34.41 -2.18 -3.86
N SER A 42 -33.43 -1.29 -4.04
CA SER A 42 -32.92 -0.89 -5.34
C SER A 42 -32.08 -1.99 -5.98
N VAL A 43 -32.22 -2.13 -7.32
CA VAL A 43 -31.31 -3.01 -8.11
C VAL A 43 -29.86 -2.54 -8.09
N ASN A 44 -29.64 -1.25 -7.77
CA ASN A 44 -28.33 -0.63 -7.66
C ASN A 44 -27.83 -0.57 -6.21
N TYR A 45 -28.46 -1.29 -5.27
CA TYR A 45 -28.09 -1.21 -3.86
C TYR A 45 -26.62 -1.51 -3.64
N ASP A 46 -25.95 -0.55 -3.02
CA ASP A 46 -24.57 -0.67 -2.60
C ASP A 46 -24.36 0.06 -1.26
N ARG A 47 -24.08 -0.71 -0.20
CA ARG A 47 -23.90 -0.22 1.17
C ARG A 47 -22.73 0.78 1.34
N ARG A 48 -21.89 0.97 0.31
CA ARG A 48 -20.78 1.90 0.32
C ARG A 48 -21.21 3.35 0.20
N PHE A 49 -22.39 3.60 -0.37
CA PHE A 49 -22.90 4.95 -0.60
C PHE A 49 -23.43 5.59 0.69
N ASP A 50 -23.29 6.91 0.77
CA ASP A 50 -23.76 7.75 1.87
C ASP A 50 -24.97 8.58 1.43
N SER A 51 -26.11 8.41 2.13
CA SER A 51 -27.37 9.05 1.77
C SER A 51 -27.29 10.58 1.77
N CYS A 52 -26.54 11.17 2.72
CA CYS A 52 -26.37 12.63 2.76
C CYS A 52 -25.63 13.15 1.53
N LEU A 53 -24.59 12.43 1.09
CA LEU A 53 -23.83 12.81 -0.10
C LEU A 53 -24.66 12.61 -1.38
N LEU A 54 -25.54 11.63 -1.42
CA LEU A 54 -26.47 11.45 -2.53
C LEU A 54 -27.51 12.58 -2.60
N ASP A 55 -27.92 13.12 -1.47
CA ASP A 55 -28.89 14.21 -1.39
C ASP A 55 -28.27 15.59 -1.64
N GLU A 56 -27.07 15.85 -1.12
CA GLU A 56 -26.45 17.18 -1.12
C GLU A 56 -25.37 17.35 -2.20
N GLY A 57 -24.94 16.25 -2.83
CA GLY A 57 -23.78 16.21 -3.71
C GLY A 57 -22.47 15.94 -2.96
N ASP A 58 -21.42 15.63 -3.70
CA ASP A 58 -20.10 15.31 -3.14
C ASP A 58 -19.02 16.26 -3.64
N ARG A 59 -18.64 17.23 -2.82
CA ARG A 59 -17.59 18.23 -3.10
C ARG A 59 -16.24 17.88 -2.47
N ARG A 60 -16.10 16.66 -1.94
CA ARG A 60 -14.84 16.20 -1.33
C ARG A 60 -13.74 16.03 -2.37
N ASN A 61 -12.48 16.12 -1.93
CA ASN A 61 -11.31 15.84 -2.78
C ASN A 61 -11.06 14.32 -2.85
N VAL A 62 -11.91 13.61 -3.57
CA VAL A 62 -11.82 12.17 -3.80
C VAL A 62 -11.81 11.86 -5.30
N LEU A 63 -11.28 10.70 -5.67
CA LEU A 63 -11.36 10.19 -7.04
C LEU A 63 -12.83 9.94 -7.43
N ASP A 64 -13.14 10.00 -8.72
CA ASP A 64 -14.52 9.88 -9.20
C ASP A 64 -15.16 8.53 -8.84
N GLN A 65 -14.40 7.45 -8.79
CA GLN A 65 -14.86 6.13 -8.32
C GLN A 65 -15.35 6.13 -6.87
N TYR A 66 -14.95 7.10 -6.05
CA TYR A 66 -15.33 7.24 -4.65
C TYR A 66 -16.44 8.28 -4.41
N ARG A 67 -16.97 8.86 -5.49
CA ARG A 67 -18.07 9.81 -5.36
C ARG A 67 -19.23 9.17 -4.63
N TYR A 68 -19.79 9.92 -3.69
CA TYR A 68 -20.87 9.55 -2.81
C TYR A 68 -20.59 8.38 -1.84
N TRP A 69 -19.39 7.79 -1.81
CA TRP A 69 -19.10 6.72 -0.87
C TRP A 69 -18.90 7.26 0.55
N ALA A 70 -19.37 6.50 1.54
CA ALA A 70 -19.09 6.76 2.95
C ALA A 70 -17.57 6.70 3.23
N VAL A 71 -17.11 7.53 4.17
CA VAL A 71 -15.69 7.61 4.58
C VAL A 71 -15.13 6.23 4.93
N ALA A 72 -15.87 5.46 5.71
CA ALA A 72 -15.45 4.12 6.13
C ALA A 72 -15.29 3.15 4.95
N ALA A 73 -16.15 3.27 3.93
CA ALA A 73 -16.07 2.44 2.73
C ALA A 73 -14.83 2.78 1.89
N ILE A 74 -14.51 4.06 1.71
CA ILE A 74 -13.29 4.49 1.01
C ILE A 74 -12.05 3.95 1.74
N LYS A 75 -11.99 4.11 3.07
CA LYS A 75 -10.86 3.65 3.86
C LYS A 75 -10.68 2.13 3.77
N ALA A 76 -11.77 1.37 3.85
CA ALA A 76 -11.76 -0.08 3.73
C ALA A 76 -11.29 -0.55 2.33
N ASP A 77 -11.71 0.14 1.27
CA ASP A 77 -11.28 -0.17 -0.10
C ASP A 77 -9.78 0.11 -0.30
N LEU A 78 -9.27 1.24 0.21
CA LEU A 78 -7.84 1.54 0.19
C LEU A 78 -7.01 0.50 0.95
N ASP A 79 -7.51 0.00 2.08
CA ASP A 79 -6.85 -1.03 2.87
C ASP A 79 -6.90 -2.40 2.16
N ALA A 80 -8.02 -2.73 1.51
CA ALA A 80 -8.19 -3.98 0.76
C ALA A 80 -7.29 -4.06 -0.50
N ARG A 81 -7.06 -2.94 -1.17
CA ARG A 81 -6.12 -2.85 -2.31
C ARG A 81 -4.66 -3.01 -1.86
N GLY A 82 -4.39 -2.85 -0.58
CA GLY A 82 -3.06 -2.83 0.01
C GLY A 82 -2.43 -1.44 -0.06
N ARG A 83 -1.80 -1.03 1.04
CA ARG A 83 -1.04 0.20 1.12
C ARG A 83 0.43 -0.07 0.83
N HIS A 84 1.12 0.93 0.30
CA HIS A 84 2.57 0.85 0.10
C HIS A 84 3.30 0.70 1.44
N ASP A 85 4.40 -0.04 1.45
CA ASP A 85 5.11 -0.45 2.65
C ASP A 85 6.04 0.63 3.24
N PHE A 86 5.80 1.90 2.95
CA PHE A 86 6.46 3.00 3.65
C PHE A 86 5.52 3.70 4.63
N GLU A 87 6.10 4.20 5.70
CA GLU A 87 5.41 5.02 6.71
C GLU A 87 6.14 6.36 6.83
N VAL A 88 5.40 7.38 7.25
CA VAL A 88 5.90 8.76 7.37
C VAL A 88 5.70 9.24 8.80
N ALA A 89 6.73 9.83 9.39
CA ALA A 89 6.65 10.46 10.70
C ALA A 89 7.06 11.92 10.63
N VAL A 90 6.35 12.77 11.34
CA VAL A 90 6.67 14.20 11.46
C VAL A 90 6.72 14.61 12.92
N GLU A 91 7.79 15.30 13.31
CA GLU A 91 7.92 15.89 14.65
C GLU A 91 7.10 17.17 14.74
N ASN A 92 6.24 17.26 15.74
CA ASN A 92 5.31 18.37 15.99
C ASN A 92 5.57 19.03 17.35
N TRP A 93 6.79 19.57 17.51
CA TRP A 93 7.20 20.30 18.71
C TRP A 93 6.84 21.79 18.68
N THR A 94 6.58 22.34 17.48
CA THR A 94 6.40 23.78 17.21
C THR A 94 5.27 24.04 16.24
N HIS A 95 4.03 23.63 16.47
CA HIS A 95 2.87 23.89 15.60
C HIS A 95 3.20 23.97 14.09
N ASP A 96 3.41 22.86 13.45
CA ASP A 96 3.76 22.79 12.03
C ASP A 96 2.51 22.85 11.14
N PHE A 97 2.45 23.83 10.25
CA PHE A 97 1.38 23.98 9.26
C PHE A 97 1.49 22.97 8.12
N ASN A 98 2.65 22.33 7.92
CA ASN A 98 2.90 21.40 6.83
C ASN A 98 2.34 20.00 7.08
N ILE A 99 2.03 19.64 8.34
CA ILE A 99 1.54 18.31 8.69
C ILE A 99 0.31 17.93 7.87
N GLY A 100 -0.64 18.84 7.71
CA GLY A 100 -1.83 18.60 6.89
C GLY A 100 -1.49 18.25 5.44
N SER A 101 -0.55 18.95 4.82
CA SER A 101 -0.10 18.67 3.46
C SER A 101 0.66 17.34 3.36
N MET A 102 1.45 16.99 4.37
CA MET A 102 2.12 15.69 4.45
C MET A 102 1.11 14.54 4.53
N VAL A 103 0.08 14.66 5.39
CA VAL A 103 -0.99 13.66 5.50
C VAL A 103 -1.72 13.50 4.17
N ARG A 104 -2.03 14.62 3.49
CA ARG A 104 -2.66 14.59 2.17
C ARG A 104 -1.80 13.89 1.13
N THR A 105 -0.52 14.19 1.10
CA THR A 105 0.44 13.57 0.17
C THR A 105 0.62 12.09 0.48
N ALA A 106 0.73 11.72 1.76
CA ALA A 106 0.82 10.33 2.19
C ALA A 106 -0.43 9.52 1.79
N ASN A 107 -1.62 10.12 1.88
CA ASN A 107 -2.84 9.50 1.38
C ASN A 107 -2.81 9.34 -0.16
N ALA A 108 -2.37 10.36 -0.89
CA ALA A 108 -2.28 10.31 -2.35
C ALA A 108 -1.31 9.23 -2.85
N PHE A 109 -0.22 8.99 -2.13
CA PHE A 109 0.75 7.92 -2.40
C PHE A 109 0.47 6.63 -1.63
N GLN A 110 -0.69 6.52 -1.01
CA GLN A 110 -1.14 5.31 -0.32
C GLN A 110 -0.13 4.76 0.72
N ALA A 111 0.55 5.67 1.44
CA ALA A 111 1.44 5.31 2.54
C ALA A 111 0.71 4.45 3.57
N LYS A 112 1.43 3.51 4.19
CA LYS A 112 0.84 2.59 5.18
C LYS A 112 0.27 3.32 6.39
N ARG A 113 1.04 4.30 6.93
CA ARG A 113 0.64 5.15 8.06
C ARG A 113 1.33 6.50 8.02
N VAL A 114 0.77 7.44 8.75
CA VAL A 114 1.40 8.71 9.11
C VAL A 114 1.45 8.81 10.63
N HIS A 115 2.61 9.13 11.16
CA HIS A 115 2.86 9.29 12.59
C HIS A 115 3.13 10.75 12.92
N ILE A 116 2.44 11.26 13.92
CA ILE A 116 2.64 12.61 14.42
C ILE A 116 3.25 12.50 15.82
N VAL A 117 4.47 13.03 15.95
CA VAL A 117 5.28 12.89 17.17
C VAL A 117 5.31 14.21 17.93
N GLY A 118 4.84 14.21 19.18
CA GLY A 118 4.89 15.38 20.04
C GLY A 118 3.53 15.79 20.59
N PRO A 119 3.51 16.81 21.47
CA PRO A 119 2.35 17.14 22.27
C PRO A 119 1.30 18.00 21.57
N HIS A 120 1.65 18.62 20.44
CA HIS A 120 0.79 19.62 19.84
C HIS A 120 -0.28 19.04 18.91
N LYS A 121 -1.45 19.64 18.93
CA LYS A 121 -2.48 19.42 17.91
C LYS A 121 -2.00 20.00 16.59
N TRP A 122 -2.23 19.32 15.51
CA TRP A 122 -1.89 19.80 14.19
C TRP A 122 -3.10 20.37 13.43
N ASN A 123 -2.84 21.25 12.46
CA ASN A 123 -3.87 21.88 11.66
C ASN A 123 -4.32 20.96 10.50
N ARG A 124 -5.57 20.49 10.58
CA ARG A 124 -6.15 19.58 9.58
C ARG A 124 -6.55 20.27 8.27
N LYS A 125 -6.62 21.59 8.22
CA LYS A 125 -7.06 22.31 7.01
C LYS A 125 -6.24 21.94 5.77
N GLY A 126 -4.92 21.76 5.91
CA GLY A 126 -4.04 21.33 4.81
C GLY A 126 -4.28 19.90 4.32
N ALA A 127 -4.87 19.05 5.14
CA ALA A 127 -5.18 17.67 4.77
C ALA A 127 -6.42 17.55 3.87
N LEU A 128 -7.29 18.56 3.83
CA LEU A 128 -8.53 18.55 3.03
C LEU A 128 -9.34 17.25 3.22
N MET A 129 -9.56 16.84 4.46
CA MET A 129 -10.27 15.62 4.89
C MET A 129 -9.56 14.29 4.56
N THR A 130 -8.36 14.29 3.96
CA THR A 130 -7.67 13.04 3.64
C THR A 130 -7.18 12.27 4.88
N GLU A 131 -7.09 12.93 6.03
CA GLU A 131 -6.84 12.28 7.32
C GLU A 131 -7.92 11.28 7.71
N LEU A 132 -9.12 11.39 7.17
CA LEU A 132 -10.21 10.43 7.39
C LEU A 132 -9.99 9.11 6.66
N TYR A 133 -9.27 9.15 5.54
CA TYR A 133 -8.97 7.98 4.71
C TYR A 133 -7.60 7.37 5.02
N GLN A 134 -6.73 8.12 5.74
CA GLN A 134 -5.39 7.69 6.11
C GLN A 134 -5.35 7.13 7.53
N HIS A 135 -4.39 6.25 7.81
CA HIS A 135 -4.06 5.82 9.18
C HIS A 135 -3.12 6.85 9.78
N VAL A 136 -3.62 7.66 10.70
CA VAL A 136 -2.85 8.68 11.42
C VAL A 136 -2.75 8.27 12.89
N GLU A 137 -1.52 8.11 13.38
CA GLU A 137 -1.21 7.73 14.76
C GLU A 137 -0.44 8.87 15.44
N ASN A 138 -0.67 9.07 16.76
CA ASN A 138 0.03 10.07 17.54
C ASN A 138 0.96 9.39 18.56
N HIS A 139 2.17 9.91 18.69
CA HIS A 139 3.21 9.37 19.58
C HIS A 139 3.76 10.46 20.49
N PRO A 140 4.00 10.18 21.77
CA PRO A 140 4.55 11.15 22.69
C PRO A 140 6.02 11.47 22.41
N SER A 141 6.76 10.54 21.78
CA SER A 141 8.17 10.70 21.47
C SER A 141 8.59 9.89 20.24
N ILE A 142 9.71 10.31 19.63
CA ILE A 142 10.31 9.58 18.51
C ILE A 142 10.84 8.21 18.94
N ALA A 143 11.33 8.09 20.17
CA ALA A 143 11.83 6.82 20.69
C ALA A 143 10.71 5.78 20.81
N GLU A 144 9.55 6.17 21.35
CA GLU A 144 8.37 5.29 21.45
C GLU A 144 7.87 4.89 20.04
N LEU A 145 7.79 5.84 19.11
CA LEU A 145 7.42 5.52 17.73
C LEU A 145 8.33 4.47 17.11
N VAL A 146 9.66 4.69 17.16
CA VAL A 146 10.64 3.78 16.54
C VAL A 146 10.59 2.41 17.20
N GLU A 147 10.44 2.32 18.52
CA GLU A 147 10.26 1.06 19.24
C GLU A 147 8.99 0.34 18.79
N CYS A 148 7.85 1.00 18.81
CA CYS A 148 6.58 0.44 18.34
C CYS A 148 6.66 -0.02 16.87
N TRP A 149 7.34 0.75 16.01
CA TRP A 149 7.51 0.40 14.61
C TRP A 149 8.38 -0.86 14.45
N LYS A 150 9.51 -0.96 15.16
CA LYS A 150 10.38 -2.15 15.17
C LYS A 150 9.66 -3.39 15.72
N LEU A 151 8.85 -3.23 16.77
CA LEU A 151 8.03 -4.33 17.30
C LEU A 151 6.98 -4.81 16.29
N ARG A 152 6.35 -3.90 15.54
CA ARG A 152 5.43 -4.27 14.44
C ARG A 152 6.14 -5.07 13.36
N ILE A 153 7.34 -4.64 12.94
CA ILE A 153 8.14 -5.39 11.96
C ILE A 153 8.47 -6.81 12.48
N ALA A 154 8.88 -6.94 13.73
CA ALA A 154 9.15 -8.22 14.34
C ALA A 154 7.89 -9.13 14.36
N GLY A 155 6.74 -8.57 14.68
CA GLY A 155 5.45 -9.26 14.62
C GLY A 155 5.07 -9.70 13.20
N GLU A 156 5.26 -8.84 12.20
CA GLU A 156 5.04 -9.17 10.78
C GLU A 156 5.96 -10.33 10.33
N ILE A 157 7.22 -10.35 10.76
CA ILE A 157 8.18 -11.44 10.48
C ILE A 157 7.72 -12.74 11.13
N ALA A 158 7.35 -12.71 12.42
CA ALA A 158 6.89 -13.88 13.14
C ALA A 158 5.61 -14.49 12.51
N ALA A 159 4.67 -13.64 12.10
CA ALA A 159 3.46 -14.07 11.40
C ALA A 159 3.79 -14.73 10.04
N ALA A 160 4.69 -14.16 9.26
CA ALA A 160 5.15 -14.73 8.00
C ALA A 160 5.85 -16.08 8.19
N GLN A 161 6.70 -16.20 9.20
CA GLN A 161 7.36 -17.46 9.55
C GLN A 161 6.36 -18.54 9.97
N SER A 162 5.34 -18.19 10.76
CA SER A 162 4.26 -19.11 11.14
C SER A 162 3.46 -19.57 9.92
N GLN A 163 3.19 -18.69 8.98
CA GLN A 163 2.52 -19.03 7.73
C GLN A 163 3.37 -19.98 6.87
N ALA A 164 4.67 -19.74 6.75
CA ALA A 164 5.59 -20.64 6.04
C ALA A 164 5.61 -22.04 6.66
N ALA A 165 5.70 -22.12 7.99
CA ALA A 165 5.68 -23.39 8.72
C ALA A 165 4.37 -24.17 8.48
N ALA A 166 3.22 -23.49 8.47
CA ALA A 166 1.93 -24.11 8.18
C ALA A 166 1.82 -24.64 6.74
N ILE A 167 2.42 -23.96 5.77
CA ILE A 167 2.48 -24.44 4.37
C ILE A 167 3.39 -25.67 4.28
N ALA A 168 4.59 -25.61 4.87
CA ALA A 168 5.53 -26.73 4.88
C ALA A 168 4.94 -27.98 5.54
N PHE A 169 4.23 -27.82 6.65
CA PHE A 169 3.53 -28.92 7.32
C PHE A 169 2.49 -29.59 6.40
N ARG A 170 1.66 -28.80 5.70
CA ARG A 170 0.67 -29.34 4.75
C ARG A 170 1.31 -30.07 3.58
N MET A 171 2.46 -29.60 3.08
CA MET A 171 3.22 -30.30 2.03
C MET A 171 3.70 -31.66 2.51
N HIS A 172 4.21 -31.75 3.75
CA HIS A 172 4.63 -33.02 4.35
C HIS A 172 3.48 -34.01 4.52
N GLU A 173 2.32 -33.58 4.99
CA GLU A 173 1.14 -34.43 5.10
C GLU A 173 0.66 -34.98 3.75
N SER A 174 0.69 -34.12 2.72
CA SER A 174 0.30 -34.52 1.36
C SER A 174 1.27 -35.53 0.75
N ALA A 175 2.56 -35.34 0.98
CA ALA A 175 3.59 -36.29 0.54
C ALA A 175 3.47 -37.66 1.24
N GLY A 176 3.20 -37.64 2.55
CA GLY A 176 2.99 -38.88 3.33
C GLY A 176 1.80 -39.72 2.86
N LYS A 177 0.67 -39.09 2.57
CA LYS A 177 -0.53 -39.73 2.04
C LYS A 177 -0.33 -40.34 0.65
N ASN A 178 0.49 -39.71 -0.20
CA ASN A 178 0.81 -40.27 -1.52
C ASN A 178 1.73 -41.48 -1.45
N VAL A 179 2.57 -41.62 -0.43
CA VAL A 179 3.43 -42.82 -0.20
C VAL A 179 2.60 -43.98 0.31
N GLU A 180 1.62 -43.77 1.17
CA GLU A 180 0.73 -44.82 1.66
C GLU A 180 -0.21 -45.34 0.55
N ALA A 181 -0.75 -44.49 -0.29
CA ALA A 181 -1.59 -44.83 -1.43
C ALA A 181 -0.82 -45.59 -2.53
N GLY A 182 0.49 -45.37 -2.66
CA GLY A 182 1.36 -46.06 -3.64
C GLY A 182 1.78 -47.49 -3.17
N ASN A 183 1.71 -47.83 -1.89
CA ASN A 183 2.08 -49.13 -1.36
C ASN A 183 0.95 -50.17 -1.39
N ASP A 184 -0.31 -49.76 -1.55
CA ASP A 184 -1.46 -50.66 -1.60
C ASP A 184 -1.77 -51.22 -2.99
N ALA A 185 -1.02 -50.83 -4.02
CA ALA A 185 -1.23 -51.25 -5.41
C ALA A 185 -0.26 -52.34 -5.89
N GLY A 186 0.26 -53.17 -5.02
CA GLY A 186 1.27 -54.12 -5.42
C GLY A 186 1.37 -55.40 -4.63
N VAL A 187 0.31 -56.21 -4.45
CA VAL A 187 0.40 -57.67 -4.31
C VAL A 187 -0.91 -58.29 -4.81
N SER A 188 -0.98 -58.63 -6.08
CA SER A 188 -1.89 -59.69 -6.52
C SER A 188 -1.06 -60.79 -7.10
N ASP A 189 -1.06 -61.89 -6.37
CA ASP A 189 -0.60 -63.25 -6.68
C ASP A 189 -1.12 -63.69 -8.03
N ALA A 190 -0.24 -64.01 -8.96
CA ALA A 190 -0.57 -64.71 -10.19
C ALA A 190 0.28 -65.99 -10.29
N LEU A 191 -0.29 -67.08 -9.80
CA LEU A 191 0.14 -68.45 -10.07
C LEU A 191 -0.18 -68.82 -11.51
N LEU A 192 0.88 -69.24 -12.25
CA LEU A 192 0.98 -70.31 -13.23
C LEU A 192 -0.26 -70.70 -14.06
N ASP A 193 -0.20 -70.50 -15.37
CA ASP A 193 -0.46 -71.62 -16.29
C ASP A 193 0.32 -71.52 -17.61
N GLU A 194 0.87 -72.64 -18.06
CA GLU A 194 1.64 -72.86 -19.26
C GLU A 194 0.74 -73.12 -20.48
N GLY A 195 1.13 -72.60 -21.62
CA GLY A 195 0.83 -73.37 -22.84
C GLY A 195 0.24 -72.64 -24.04
N ARG A 196 1.04 -72.52 -25.03
CA ARG A 196 0.76 -72.76 -26.46
C ARG A 196 0.87 -71.60 -27.47
N VAL A 197 1.71 -71.95 -28.39
CA VAL A 197 2.24 -71.29 -29.60
C VAL A 197 1.22 -70.88 -30.66
N ALA A 198 1.69 -69.90 -31.42
CA ALA A 198 1.58 -69.73 -32.88
C ALA A 198 0.45 -68.84 -33.43
N GLY A 199 0.88 -67.79 -34.16
CA GLY A 199 0.27 -67.50 -35.43
C GLY A 199 0.02 -66.04 -35.80
N CYS A 200 0.90 -65.51 -36.59
CA CYS A 200 0.66 -64.51 -37.65
C CYS A 200 0.04 -63.12 -37.34
N ALA A 201 0.81 -62.14 -37.67
CA ALA A 201 0.41 -60.74 -38.00
C ALA A 201 -0.35 -60.70 -39.36
N PRO A 202 -0.80 -59.52 -39.90
CA PRO A 202 -0.64 -58.15 -39.49
C PRO A 202 -1.89 -57.23 -39.69
N SER A 203 -1.67 -55.96 -39.38
CA SER A 203 -2.34 -54.76 -39.92
C SER A 203 -3.56 -54.18 -39.22
N GLY A 204 -3.42 -52.90 -38.86
CA GLY A 204 -4.54 -52.03 -38.56
C GLY A 204 -4.17 -50.88 -37.63
N ILE A 205 -3.78 -49.78 -38.19
CA ILE A 205 -3.61 -48.48 -37.56
C ILE A 205 -4.91 -48.03 -36.92
N SER A 206 -4.89 -47.67 -35.66
CA SER A 206 -5.78 -46.65 -35.11
C SER A 206 -5.15 -46.08 -33.82
N THR A 207 -4.78 -44.83 -33.93
CA THR A 207 -4.43 -43.94 -32.88
C THR A 207 -5.66 -43.66 -32.02
N ASP A 208 -5.58 -43.97 -30.75
CA ASP A 208 -6.24 -43.18 -29.70
C ASP A 208 -5.55 -43.51 -28.37
N ALA A 209 -4.57 -42.67 -28.03
CA ALA A 209 -4.00 -42.60 -26.71
C ALA A 209 -4.94 -41.74 -25.88
N SER A 210 -5.88 -42.36 -25.17
CA SER A 210 -6.56 -41.68 -24.08
C SER A 210 -5.67 -41.70 -22.85
N ASP A 211 -5.23 -40.52 -22.58
CA ASP A 211 -4.50 -40.04 -21.46
C ASP A 211 -5.13 -40.49 -20.11
N ALA A 212 -4.47 -41.34 -19.43
CA ALA A 212 -4.73 -41.66 -18.03
C ALA A 212 -3.43 -41.49 -17.24
N SER A 213 -2.99 -40.25 -17.09
CA SER A 213 -1.96 -39.93 -16.11
C SER A 213 -1.92 -38.43 -15.90
N GLY A 214 -2.38 -37.93 -14.78
CA GLY A 214 -2.23 -36.51 -14.48
C GLY A 214 -3.08 -35.97 -13.34
N VAL A 215 -3.37 -36.74 -12.34
CA VAL A 215 -3.82 -36.22 -11.05
C VAL A 215 -2.63 -36.30 -10.08
N GLY A 216 -1.59 -35.59 -10.43
CA GLY A 216 -0.43 -35.43 -9.58
C GLY A 216 0.18 -34.05 -9.79
N ASN A 217 0.21 -33.21 -8.74
CA ASN A 217 1.15 -32.12 -8.54
C ASN A 217 0.81 -30.69 -9.03
N GLY A 218 -0.45 -30.31 -9.16
CA GLY A 218 -0.77 -28.87 -9.21
C GLY A 218 -0.61 -28.16 -7.85
N PHE A 219 -0.60 -28.93 -6.77
CA PHE A 219 -0.52 -28.39 -5.38
C PHE A 219 0.93 -28.00 -4.97
N GLU A 220 1.93 -28.84 -5.29
CA GLU A 220 3.33 -28.57 -4.91
C GLU A 220 3.94 -27.30 -5.53
N PRO A 221 3.83 -27.06 -6.84
CA PRO A 221 4.36 -25.83 -7.43
C PRO A 221 3.75 -24.56 -6.83
N THR A 222 2.46 -24.58 -6.50
CA THR A 222 1.75 -23.47 -5.86
C THR A 222 2.26 -23.22 -4.44
N CYS A 223 2.50 -24.26 -3.65
CA CYS A 223 3.04 -24.16 -2.30
C CYS A 223 4.49 -23.65 -2.31
N MET A 224 5.31 -24.12 -3.21
CA MET A 224 6.70 -23.62 -3.37
C MET A 224 6.74 -22.15 -3.75
N ALA A 225 5.88 -21.72 -4.66
CA ALA A 225 5.77 -20.29 -5.03
C ALA A 225 5.31 -19.43 -3.83
N GLN A 226 4.37 -19.93 -3.02
CA GLN A 226 3.93 -19.26 -1.79
C GLN A 226 5.06 -19.16 -0.76
N LEU A 227 5.84 -20.22 -0.54
CA LEU A 227 6.98 -20.19 0.35
C LEU A 227 8.04 -19.19 -0.12
N ALA A 228 8.38 -19.19 -1.41
CA ALA A 228 9.33 -18.23 -1.97
C ALA A 228 8.86 -16.77 -1.80
N ALA A 229 7.56 -16.50 -1.98
CA ALA A 229 7.00 -15.16 -1.75
C ALA A 229 7.07 -14.75 -0.26
N ILE A 230 6.84 -15.70 0.66
CA ILE A 230 6.97 -15.44 2.10
C ILE A 230 8.43 -15.19 2.48
N ASP A 231 9.37 -15.97 1.97
CA ASP A 231 10.81 -15.77 2.21
C ASP A 231 11.27 -14.42 1.69
N GLN A 232 10.83 -14.01 0.50
CA GLN A 232 11.09 -12.69 -0.03
C GLN A 232 10.50 -11.60 0.91
N ARG A 233 9.27 -11.78 1.37
CA ARG A 233 8.64 -10.84 2.32
C ARG A 233 9.42 -10.72 3.62
N ILE A 234 9.88 -11.83 4.18
CA ILE A 234 10.73 -11.83 5.39
C ILE A 234 12.04 -11.09 5.14
N ALA A 235 12.67 -11.28 3.98
CA ALA A 235 13.89 -10.58 3.62
C ALA A 235 13.65 -9.06 3.51
N GLU A 236 12.57 -8.62 2.88
CA GLU A 236 12.17 -7.21 2.79
C GLU A 236 11.92 -6.59 4.18
N LEU A 237 11.26 -7.32 5.09
CA LEU A 237 11.01 -6.86 6.46
C LEU A 237 12.30 -6.77 7.28
N LYS A 238 13.24 -7.71 7.12
CA LYS A 238 14.57 -7.66 7.77
C LYS A 238 15.44 -6.52 7.24
N ALA A 239 15.24 -6.10 6.00
CA ALA A 239 15.91 -4.96 5.39
C ALA A 239 15.24 -3.61 5.73
N ALA A 240 14.20 -3.60 6.56
CA ALA A 240 13.48 -2.39 6.94
C ALA A 240 14.39 -1.37 7.62
N ARG A 241 14.22 -0.06 7.29
CA ARG A 241 15.06 1.04 7.79
C ARG A 241 14.23 2.20 8.29
N VAL A 242 14.75 2.86 9.32
CA VAL A 242 14.35 4.19 9.76
C VAL A 242 15.25 5.20 9.05
N ILE A 243 14.66 6.08 8.25
CA ILE A 243 15.37 7.01 7.37
C ILE A 243 15.05 8.44 7.81
N ALA A 244 16.06 9.16 8.27
CA ALA A 244 15.97 10.58 8.58
C ALA A 244 16.16 11.42 7.31
N LEU A 245 15.27 12.39 7.08
CA LEU A 245 15.36 13.33 5.96
C LEU A 245 15.92 14.65 6.48
N ASP A 246 17.25 14.83 6.35
CA ASP A 246 17.94 16.04 6.83
C ASP A 246 19.26 16.28 6.07
N ILE A 247 19.74 17.54 6.09
CA ILE A 247 20.99 17.94 5.45
C ILE A 247 22.07 18.10 6.53
N ILE A 248 22.74 17.00 6.85
CA ILE A 248 23.83 16.96 7.81
C ILE A 248 25.09 16.32 7.19
N PRO A 249 26.28 16.55 7.77
CA PRO A 249 27.49 15.88 7.32
C PRO A 249 27.34 14.35 7.37
N GLY A 250 27.73 13.68 6.27
CA GLY A 250 27.60 12.21 6.14
C GLY A 250 26.26 11.71 5.62
N ALA A 251 25.26 12.57 5.40
CA ALA A 251 24.00 12.19 4.76
C ALA A 251 24.22 11.80 3.29
N VAL A 252 23.40 10.87 2.81
CA VAL A 252 23.44 10.36 1.42
C VAL A 252 22.50 11.16 0.53
N PRO A 253 22.90 11.58 -0.70
CA PRO A 253 22.00 12.26 -1.61
C PRO A 253 20.87 11.33 -2.07
N MET A 254 19.63 11.84 -2.07
CA MET A 254 18.44 11.08 -2.42
C MET A 254 18.51 10.52 -3.84
N GLU A 255 19.15 11.22 -4.76
CA GLU A 255 19.29 10.84 -6.16
C GLU A 255 20.03 9.51 -6.35
N THR A 256 20.86 9.14 -5.39
CA THR A 256 21.63 7.87 -5.39
C THR A 256 21.15 6.86 -4.35
N TYR A 257 20.26 7.28 -3.44
CA TYR A 257 19.77 6.42 -2.37
C TYR A 257 18.74 5.41 -2.89
N ARG A 258 18.92 4.15 -2.50
CA ARG A 258 17.96 3.07 -2.79
C ARG A 258 17.12 2.83 -1.55
N PHE A 259 15.87 3.31 -1.61
CA PHE A 259 14.93 3.11 -0.52
C PHE A 259 14.65 1.61 -0.32
N PRO A 260 14.71 1.08 0.91
CA PRO A 260 14.18 -0.25 1.18
C PRO A 260 12.67 -0.24 1.00
N LYS A 261 12.10 -1.38 0.62
CA LYS A 261 10.66 -1.50 0.40
C LYS A 261 9.86 -1.18 1.65
N ARG A 262 10.33 -1.65 2.82
CA ARG A 262 9.76 -1.33 4.13
C ARG A 262 10.61 -0.25 4.81
N CYS A 263 10.05 0.94 5.01
CA CYS A 263 10.77 2.01 5.70
C CYS A 263 9.85 2.95 6.47
N LEU A 264 10.44 3.65 7.45
CA LEU A 264 9.87 4.75 8.19
C LEU A 264 10.67 6.01 7.88
N MET A 265 10.06 6.99 7.20
CA MET A 265 10.68 8.26 6.85
C MET A 265 10.40 9.30 7.94
N LEU A 266 11.43 9.87 8.54
CA LEU A 266 11.33 10.87 9.59
C LEU A 266 11.54 12.28 9.03
N PHE A 267 10.61 13.17 9.33
CA PHE A 267 10.66 14.59 8.98
C PHE A 267 10.66 15.45 10.23
N GLY A 268 11.50 16.47 10.25
CA GLY A 268 11.58 17.43 11.34
C GLY A 268 10.48 18.48 11.32
N ALA A 269 10.36 19.18 12.43
CA ALA A 269 9.51 20.36 12.55
C ALA A 269 10.08 21.51 11.68
N GLU A 270 9.19 22.37 11.20
CA GLU A 270 9.59 23.56 10.45
C GLU A 270 10.42 24.50 11.34
N GLY A 271 11.58 24.90 10.85
CA GLY A 271 12.55 25.73 11.53
C GLY A 271 13.66 24.92 12.22
N PRO A 272 13.40 24.19 13.30
CA PRO A 272 14.46 23.43 14.02
C PRO A 272 14.95 22.18 13.26
N GLY A 273 14.18 21.63 12.33
CA GLY A 273 14.51 20.36 11.67
C GLY A 273 14.23 19.14 12.55
N LEU A 274 14.94 18.03 12.30
CA LEU A 274 14.86 16.81 13.11
C LEU A 274 15.57 16.99 14.46
N SER A 275 15.00 16.39 15.51
CA SER A 275 15.66 16.31 16.81
C SER A 275 16.91 15.43 16.76
N GLU A 276 17.87 15.69 17.65
CA GLU A 276 19.05 14.84 17.81
C GLU A 276 18.66 13.38 18.03
N LYS A 277 17.59 13.16 18.80
CA LYS A 277 17.08 11.82 19.08
C LYS A 277 16.55 11.11 17.83
N ALA A 278 15.93 11.83 16.92
CA ALA A 278 15.49 11.26 15.64
C ALA A 278 16.66 10.85 14.77
N LEU A 279 17.72 11.66 14.73
CA LEU A 279 18.96 11.36 14.02
C LEU A 279 19.72 10.16 14.62
N GLU A 280 19.78 10.05 15.96
CA GLU A 280 20.39 8.91 16.65
C GLU A 280 19.67 7.57 16.37
N LEU A 281 18.36 7.60 16.21
CA LEU A 281 17.53 6.40 16.01
C LEU A 281 17.38 6.00 14.56
N ALA A 282 17.77 6.88 13.63
CA ALA A 282 17.76 6.61 12.21
C ALA A 282 18.88 5.63 11.81
N ASP A 283 18.56 4.71 10.93
CA ASP A 283 19.53 3.80 10.32
C ASP A 283 20.33 4.50 9.21
N ASP A 284 19.67 5.41 8.47
CA ASP A 284 20.24 6.20 7.39
C ASP A 284 19.76 7.65 7.46
N VAL A 285 20.62 8.58 7.02
CA VAL A 285 20.24 9.98 6.81
C VAL A 285 20.34 10.31 5.33
N VAL A 286 19.25 10.83 4.76
CA VAL A 286 19.14 11.12 3.33
C VAL A 286 18.77 12.58 3.15
N TYR A 287 19.38 13.25 2.16
CA TYR A 287 19.06 14.64 1.84
C TYR A 287 18.66 14.82 0.39
N ILE A 288 17.85 15.84 0.13
CA ILE A 288 17.50 16.30 -1.21
C ILE A 288 18.54 17.30 -1.66
N SER A 289 19.21 17.06 -2.79
CA SER A 289 20.20 18.00 -3.33
C SER A 289 19.58 19.35 -3.65
N GLN A 290 20.24 20.41 -3.21
CA GLN A 290 19.78 21.79 -3.40
C GLN A 290 20.86 22.60 -4.12
N PHE A 291 20.44 23.35 -5.13
CA PHE A 291 21.34 24.10 -6.00
C PHE A 291 21.14 25.63 -5.88
N GLY A 292 20.21 26.05 -5.04
CA GLY A 292 19.90 27.46 -4.81
C GLY A 292 20.64 28.04 -3.60
N SER A 293 20.18 29.19 -3.14
CA SER A 293 20.76 29.94 -2.01
C SER A 293 20.17 29.54 -0.65
N VAL A 294 19.12 28.75 -0.62
CA VAL A 294 18.43 28.37 0.61
C VAL A 294 19.08 27.15 1.24
N ARG A 295 19.03 27.10 2.56
CA ARG A 295 19.62 26.01 3.32
C ARG A 295 18.69 24.78 3.42
N SER A 296 17.38 24.99 3.30
CA SER A 296 16.37 23.94 3.37
C SER A 296 15.17 24.31 2.51
N ILE A 297 14.46 23.31 1.98
CA ILE A 297 13.17 23.49 1.35
C ILE A 297 12.05 23.30 2.39
N ASN A 298 10.84 23.71 2.05
CA ASN A 298 9.65 23.50 2.88
C ASN A 298 9.48 22.02 3.26
N ALA A 299 9.19 21.74 4.52
CA ALA A 299 9.09 20.36 5.05
C ALA A 299 8.03 19.50 4.34
N GLY A 300 6.89 20.10 3.98
CA GLY A 300 5.85 19.40 3.19
C GLY A 300 6.30 19.07 1.77
N ALA A 301 7.09 19.96 1.15
CA ALA A 301 7.70 19.71 -0.15
C ALA A 301 8.76 18.59 -0.06
N ALA A 302 9.62 18.65 0.94
CA ALA A 302 10.61 17.59 1.21
C ALA A 302 9.94 16.23 1.38
N ALA A 303 8.86 16.17 2.15
CA ALA A 303 8.09 14.95 2.36
C ALA A 303 7.49 14.42 1.03
N ALA A 304 6.93 15.30 0.20
CA ALA A 304 6.38 14.91 -1.10
C ALA A 304 7.44 14.34 -2.05
N VAL A 305 8.61 14.98 -2.12
CA VAL A 305 9.74 14.51 -2.95
C VAL A 305 10.24 13.16 -2.46
N SER A 306 10.41 12.99 -1.14
CA SER A 306 10.90 11.73 -0.56
C SER A 306 9.94 10.57 -0.75
N MET A 307 8.65 10.79 -0.53
CA MET A 307 7.61 9.80 -0.79
C MET A 307 7.56 9.42 -2.28
N HIS A 308 7.65 10.41 -3.18
CA HIS A 308 7.67 10.16 -4.61
C HIS A 308 8.95 9.41 -5.05
N ALA A 309 10.10 9.68 -4.44
CA ALA A 309 11.33 8.93 -4.70
C ALA A 309 11.16 7.44 -4.36
N TRP A 310 10.49 7.12 -3.26
CA TRP A 310 10.13 5.75 -2.94
C TRP A 310 9.16 5.15 -3.97
N ILE A 311 8.08 5.87 -4.33
CA ILE A 311 7.10 5.44 -5.35
C ILE A 311 7.77 5.12 -6.67
N SER A 312 8.68 5.98 -7.14
CA SER A 312 9.39 5.80 -8.42
C SER A 312 10.27 4.55 -8.46
N GLN A 313 10.70 4.04 -7.29
CA GLN A 313 11.54 2.84 -7.17
C GLN A 313 10.73 1.56 -6.98
N HIS A 314 9.51 1.61 -6.44
CA HIS A 314 8.79 0.43 -5.95
C HIS A 314 7.37 0.26 -6.49
N ALA A 315 6.75 1.30 -7.01
CA ALA A 315 5.38 1.23 -7.51
C ALA A 315 5.34 1.24 -9.05
N ALA A 316 4.43 0.44 -9.62
CA ALA A 316 4.11 0.55 -11.03
C ALA A 316 3.30 1.84 -11.29
N PRO A 317 3.52 2.55 -12.41
CA PRO A 317 2.68 3.67 -12.79
C PRO A 317 1.20 3.24 -12.87
N GLN A 318 0.32 4.03 -12.27
CA GLN A 318 -1.13 3.89 -12.43
C GLN A 318 -1.58 4.93 -13.46
N LEU A 319 -2.24 4.47 -14.51
CA LEU A 319 -2.86 5.30 -15.54
C LEU A 319 -4.33 5.56 -15.20
#